data_edb9bafa35e49b9cc95bc0438269a9fb
#
_entry.id   edb9bafa35e49b9cc95bc0438269a9fb
#
_cell.length_a   1.000
_cell.length_b   1.000
_cell.length_c   1.000
_cell.angle_alpha   90.00
_cell.angle_beta   90.00
_cell.angle_gamma   90.00
#
_symmetry.space_group_name_H-M   'P 1'
#
loop_
_entity.id
_entity.type
_entity.pdbx_description
1 polymer ?
#
loop_
_entity_poly.entity_id
_entity_poly.type
_entity_poly.pdbx_seq_one_letter_code
_entity_poly.pdbx_strand_id
1 'polypeptide(L)'
;MTQVQASSSVSAASVSGTASATARRPRGKVAVGLLACLFGWLGAHWWYLGRRYAWAVTLLAIVSLFCAFHFYPVWYDNPAFFLLFIPMIDGFIESAVFSLMSDEKFDRRYNPGLGRPTSTGWGPVLVALLACLVGSVVSMFAIAMVVVYVWVAMGWLDGLVL
;
A
#
# COMPACT_ATOMS: atom_id res chain seq x y z
N MET A 1 -73.08 -32.08 1.48
CA MET A 1 -71.71 -32.08 0.93
C MET A 1 -70.97 -30.96 1.60
N THR A 2 -70.23 -31.30 2.63
CA THR A 2 -69.63 -30.33 3.58
C THR A 2 -68.13 -30.28 3.27
N GLN A 3 -67.68 -29.13 2.81
CA GLN A 3 -66.27 -28.83 2.61
C GLN A 3 -65.67 -28.44 3.96
N VAL A 4 -64.70 -29.22 4.42
CA VAL A 4 -63.86 -28.91 5.57
C VAL A 4 -62.65 -28.13 5.08
N GLN A 5 -62.61 -26.86 5.43
CA GLN A 5 -61.51 -25.99 5.15
C GLN A 5 -60.50 -26.08 6.30
N ALA A 6 -59.41 -26.80 6.10
CA ALA A 6 -58.30 -26.86 7.04
C ALA A 6 -57.41 -25.66 6.81
N SER A 7 -57.52 -24.67 7.71
CA SER A 7 -56.61 -23.53 7.82
C SER A 7 -55.31 -23.94 8.50
N SER A 8 -54.28 -24.23 7.74
CA SER A 8 -52.92 -24.35 8.22
C SER A 8 -52.30 -22.97 8.43
N SER A 9 -52.38 -22.42 9.63
CA SER A 9 -51.63 -21.29 10.09
C SER A 9 -50.15 -21.69 10.26
N VAL A 10 -49.37 -21.51 9.19
CA VAL A 10 -47.90 -21.56 9.30
C VAL A 10 -47.46 -20.28 9.98
N SER A 11 -47.14 -20.43 11.27
CA SER A 11 -46.48 -19.40 12.08
C SER A 11 -45.14 -19.07 11.44
N ALA A 12 -45.07 -17.95 10.73
CA ALA A 12 -43.83 -17.35 10.31
C ALA A 12 -43.08 -16.85 11.53
N ALA A 13 -42.30 -17.72 12.14
CA ALA A 13 -41.28 -17.29 13.10
C ALA A 13 -40.30 -16.39 12.36
N SER A 14 -40.48 -15.09 12.57
CA SER A 14 -39.56 -14.05 12.15
C SER A 14 -38.20 -14.30 12.79
N VAL A 15 -37.29 -14.91 12.04
CA VAL A 15 -35.87 -14.94 12.37
C VAL A 15 -35.30 -13.56 12.07
N SER A 16 -35.60 -12.60 12.93
CA SER A 16 -34.91 -11.31 12.99
C SER A 16 -33.61 -11.45 13.79
N GLY A 17 -32.73 -12.32 13.30
CA GLY A 17 -31.33 -12.37 13.68
C GLY A 17 -30.54 -11.44 12.78
N THR A 18 -30.79 -10.13 12.85
CA THR A 18 -29.88 -9.13 12.32
C THR A 18 -28.65 -9.12 13.19
N ALA A 19 -27.72 -10.05 12.92
CA ALA A 19 -26.34 -9.85 13.28
C ALA A 19 -25.92 -8.54 12.60
N SER A 20 -25.86 -7.46 13.37
CA SER A 20 -25.25 -6.20 12.98
C SER A 20 -23.76 -6.48 12.71
N ALA A 21 -23.49 -7.04 11.52
CA ALA A 21 -22.16 -7.10 10.99
C ALA A 21 -21.72 -5.63 10.92
N THR A 22 -20.84 -5.24 11.82
CA THR A 22 -20.18 -3.93 11.79
C THR A 22 -19.69 -3.71 10.37
N ALA A 23 -20.42 -2.89 9.60
CA ALA A 23 -20.18 -2.65 8.21
C ALA A 23 -18.79 -2.00 8.10
N ARG A 24 -17.76 -2.81 7.87
CA ARG A 24 -16.41 -2.35 7.64
C ARG A 24 -16.45 -1.37 6.48
N ARG A 25 -16.01 -0.15 6.70
CA ARG A 25 -15.93 0.84 5.62
C ARG A 25 -15.13 0.25 4.46
N PRO A 26 -15.63 0.34 3.23
CA PRO A 26 -14.92 -0.17 2.07
C PRO A 26 -13.57 0.54 1.93
N ARG A 27 -12.54 -0.22 1.61
CA ARG A 27 -11.20 0.32 1.36
C ARG A 27 -11.20 1.09 0.05
N GLY A 28 -10.83 2.36 0.11
CA GLY A 28 -10.76 3.22 -1.07
C GLY A 28 -9.49 2.97 -1.87
N LYS A 29 -9.62 2.69 -3.16
CA LYS A 29 -8.51 2.45 -4.09
C LYS A 29 -7.57 3.65 -4.18
N VAL A 30 -8.12 4.87 -4.27
CA VAL A 30 -7.34 6.12 -4.27
C VAL A 30 -6.55 6.29 -2.97
N ALA A 31 -7.17 5.99 -1.83
CA ALA A 31 -6.49 6.09 -0.53
C ALA A 31 -5.31 5.12 -0.41
N VAL A 32 -5.48 3.87 -0.89
CA VAL A 32 -4.39 2.89 -0.93
C VAL A 32 -3.24 3.36 -1.80
N GLY A 33 -3.55 3.84 -3.01
CA GLY A 33 -2.54 4.36 -3.94
C GLY A 33 -1.78 5.55 -3.37
N LEU A 34 -2.47 6.54 -2.77
CA LEU A 34 -1.82 7.69 -2.13
C LEU A 34 -0.97 7.28 -0.92
N LEU A 35 -1.48 6.37 -0.07
CA LEU A 35 -0.70 5.86 1.06
C LEU A 35 0.56 5.12 0.61
N ALA A 36 0.48 4.35 -0.48
CA ALA A 36 1.63 3.67 -1.05
C ALA A 36 2.63 4.68 -1.64
N CYS A 37 2.14 5.71 -2.35
CA CYS A 37 2.99 6.73 -2.95
C CYS A 37 3.73 7.58 -1.91
N LEU A 38 3.04 8.06 -0.86
CA LEU A 38 3.60 9.01 0.12
C LEU A 38 4.31 8.31 1.29
N PHE A 39 3.78 7.19 1.73
CA PHE A 39 4.24 6.46 2.92
C PHE A 39 4.65 5.02 2.60
N GLY A 40 5.01 4.75 1.34
CA GLY A 40 5.46 3.43 0.88
C GLY A 40 6.68 2.94 1.66
N TRP A 41 7.63 3.82 1.94
CA TRP A 41 8.84 3.53 2.71
C TRP A 41 8.57 3.02 4.15
N LEU A 42 7.45 3.43 4.76
CA LEU A 42 6.98 2.95 6.07
C LEU A 42 6.08 1.72 5.97
N GLY A 43 5.62 1.38 4.77
CA GLY A 43 4.64 0.31 4.58
C GLY A 43 3.22 0.65 5.06
N ALA A 44 2.84 1.94 5.17
CA ALA A 44 1.55 2.36 5.69
C ALA A 44 0.37 1.79 4.90
N HIS A 45 0.50 1.64 3.59
CA HIS A 45 -0.50 1.00 2.74
C HIS A 45 -0.70 -0.48 3.07
N TRP A 46 0.34 -1.20 3.55
CA TRP A 46 0.22 -2.58 3.99
C TRP A 46 -0.60 -2.70 5.28
N TRP A 47 -0.43 -1.75 6.22
CA TRP A 47 -1.28 -1.66 7.41
C TRP A 47 -2.74 -1.38 7.03
N TYR A 48 -2.97 -0.46 6.12
CA TYR A 48 -4.31 -0.14 5.64
C TYR A 48 -4.98 -1.35 4.95
N LEU A 49 -4.23 -2.13 4.18
CA LEU A 49 -4.70 -3.34 3.53
C LEU A 49 -4.84 -4.54 4.50
N GLY A 50 -4.27 -4.45 5.71
CA GLY A 50 -4.26 -5.54 6.67
C GLY A 50 -3.36 -6.70 6.25
N ARG A 51 -2.24 -6.42 5.56
CA ARG A 51 -1.26 -7.45 5.18
C ARG A 51 -0.51 -7.96 6.39
N ARG A 52 -0.27 -9.28 6.43
CA ARG A 52 0.35 -9.99 7.55
C ARG A 52 1.74 -9.49 7.93
N TYR A 53 2.53 -9.05 6.96
CA TYR A 53 3.92 -8.63 7.16
C TYR A 53 4.12 -7.11 7.17
N ALA A 54 3.05 -6.32 7.36
CA ALA A 54 3.15 -4.86 7.43
C ALA A 54 4.15 -4.38 8.49
N TRP A 55 4.18 -5.04 9.65
CA TRP A 55 5.10 -4.75 10.74
C TRP A 55 6.58 -4.91 10.36
N ALA A 56 6.89 -5.87 9.47
CA ALA A 56 8.28 -6.13 9.07
C ALA A 56 8.85 -4.97 8.23
N VAL A 57 8.05 -4.41 7.31
CA VAL A 57 8.45 -3.24 6.51
C VAL A 57 8.64 -2.01 7.41
N THR A 58 7.72 -1.79 8.33
CA THR A 58 7.83 -0.68 9.30
C THR A 58 9.05 -0.84 10.20
N LEU A 59 9.31 -2.06 10.69
CA LEU A 59 10.49 -2.35 11.50
C LEU A 59 11.78 -2.12 10.71
N LEU A 60 11.85 -2.62 9.47
CA LEU A 60 12.99 -2.38 8.58
C LEU A 60 13.26 -0.88 8.41
N ALA A 61 12.21 -0.09 8.14
CA ALA A 61 12.34 1.35 7.98
C ALA A 61 12.87 2.05 9.25
N ILE A 62 12.32 1.69 10.42
CA ILE A 62 12.74 2.27 11.70
C ILE A 62 14.18 1.90 12.03
N VAL A 63 14.54 0.61 11.90
CA VAL A 63 15.91 0.13 12.19
C VAL A 63 16.91 0.76 11.23
N SER A 64 16.61 0.79 9.92
CA SER A 64 17.50 1.41 8.94
C SER A 64 17.72 2.87 9.22
N LEU A 65 16.66 3.61 9.56
CA LEU A 65 16.76 5.03 9.89
C LEU A 65 17.55 5.25 11.19
N PHE A 66 17.29 4.44 12.21
CA PHE A 66 18.04 4.49 13.47
C PHE A 66 19.54 4.24 13.25
N CYS A 67 19.89 3.21 12.49
CA CYS A 67 21.27 2.90 12.14
C CYS A 67 21.92 4.04 11.33
N ALA A 68 21.18 4.61 10.37
CA ALA A 68 21.67 5.72 9.56
C ALA A 68 22.03 6.94 10.41
N PHE A 69 21.21 7.29 11.40
CA PHE A 69 21.47 8.44 12.27
C PHE A 69 22.49 8.18 13.38
N HIS A 70 22.57 6.94 13.87
CA HIS A 70 23.36 6.65 15.07
C HIS A 70 24.81 6.23 14.77
N PHE A 71 25.02 5.46 13.71
CA PHE A 71 26.33 4.82 13.45
C PHE A 71 27.15 5.54 12.38
N TYR A 72 26.58 6.49 11.64
CA TYR A 72 27.28 7.13 10.52
C TYR A 72 27.34 8.65 10.71
N PRO A 73 28.48 9.27 10.35
CA PRO A 73 28.64 10.73 10.47
C PRO A 73 27.72 11.49 9.51
N VAL A 74 27.39 10.88 8.37
CA VAL A 74 26.49 11.45 7.36
C VAL A 74 25.32 10.49 7.17
N TRP A 75 24.14 10.88 7.67
CA TRP A 75 22.95 10.02 7.75
C TRP A 75 22.38 9.58 6.39
N TYR A 76 22.59 10.36 5.34
CA TYR A 76 22.06 10.08 4.00
C TYR A 76 23.05 9.34 3.08
N ASP A 77 24.34 9.30 3.43
CA ASP A 77 25.39 8.69 2.62
C ASP A 77 25.94 7.43 3.31
N ASN A 78 25.07 6.44 3.44
CA ASN A 78 25.45 5.17 4.07
C ASN A 78 24.52 4.01 3.66
N PRO A 79 25.03 2.76 3.73
CA PRO A 79 24.25 1.58 3.33
C PRO A 79 22.95 1.37 4.11
N ALA A 80 22.89 1.76 5.38
CA ALA A 80 21.68 1.63 6.18
C ALA A 80 20.55 2.52 5.66
N PHE A 81 20.88 3.75 5.22
CA PHE A 81 19.92 4.64 4.58
C PHE A 81 19.45 4.10 3.23
N PHE A 82 20.36 3.51 2.44
CA PHE A 82 20.02 2.98 1.11
C PHE A 82 19.02 1.82 1.17
N LEU A 83 18.97 1.07 2.27
CA LEU A 83 17.95 0.03 2.46
C LEU A 83 16.52 0.59 2.44
N LEU A 84 16.33 1.87 2.77
CA LEU A 84 15.01 2.52 2.70
C LEU A 84 14.51 2.70 1.26
N PHE A 85 15.41 2.73 0.27
CA PHE A 85 15.00 2.84 -1.13
C PHE A 85 14.21 1.62 -1.59
N ILE A 86 14.45 0.44 -1.01
CA ILE A 86 13.74 -0.80 -1.38
C ILE A 86 12.23 -0.64 -1.12
N PRO A 87 11.76 -0.43 0.12
CA PRO A 87 10.33 -0.28 0.37
C PRO A 87 9.74 1.00 -0.23
N MET A 88 10.56 2.03 -0.47
CA MET A 88 10.12 3.26 -1.10
C MET A 88 9.79 3.04 -2.59
N ILE A 89 10.67 2.38 -3.33
CA ILE A 89 10.45 2.05 -4.74
C ILE A 89 9.29 1.05 -4.87
N ASP A 90 9.23 0.04 -4.00
CA ASP A 90 8.09 -0.89 -3.93
C ASP A 90 6.76 -0.14 -3.72
N GLY A 91 6.73 0.85 -2.84
CA GLY A 91 5.57 1.70 -2.61
C GLY A 91 5.08 2.44 -3.88
N PHE A 92 5.99 2.96 -4.71
CA PHE A 92 5.62 3.59 -5.99
C PHE A 92 5.07 2.57 -6.98
N ILE A 93 5.69 1.40 -7.06
CA ILE A 93 5.22 0.30 -7.93
C ILE A 93 3.82 -0.16 -7.48
N GLU A 94 3.65 -0.44 -6.19
CA GLU A 94 2.34 -0.84 -5.65
C GLU A 94 1.28 0.25 -5.83
N SER A 95 1.63 1.54 -5.66
CA SER A 95 0.74 2.67 -5.92
C SER A 95 0.22 2.66 -7.36
N ALA A 96 1.10 2.48 -8.34
CA ALA A 96 0.71 2.37 -9.74
C ALA A 96 -0.16 1.12 -9.99
N VAL A 97 0.23 -0.04 -9.45
CA VAL A 97 -0.51 -1.29 -9.59
C VAL A 97 -1.92 -1.18 -9.01
N PHE A 98 -2.08 -0.64 -7.80
CA PHE A 98 -3.41 -0.46 -7.19
C PHE A 98 -4.25 0.53 -7.98
N SER A 99 -3.65 1.59 -8.46
CA SER A 99 -4.34 2.64 -9.20
C SER A 99 -4.83 2.15 -10.58
N LEU A 100 -4.04 1.33 -11.27
CA LEU A 100 -4.38 0.80 -12.59
C LEU A 100 -5.22 -0.49 -12.55
N MET A 101 -5.35 -1.13 -11.39
CA MET A 101 -6.19 -2.32 -11.21
C MET A 101 -7.66 -1.98 -11.49
N SER A 102 -8.43 -2.88 -12.12
CA SER A 102 -9.88 -2.68 -12.28
C SER A 102 -10.60 -2.64 -10.93
N ASP A 103 -11.68 -1.86 -10.85
CA ASP A 103 -12.44 -1.69 -9.60
C ASP A 103 -13.00 -3.04 -9.11
N GLU A 104 -13.51 -3.87 -10.02
CA GLU A 104 -14.00 -5.22 -9.70
C GLU A 104 -12.92 -6.12 -9.09
N LYS A 105 -11.69 -6.07 -9.65
CA LYS A 105 -10.57 -6.89 -9.17
C LYS A 105 -10.11 -6.40 -7.80
N PHE A 106 -10.10 -5.09 -7.58
CA PHE A 106 -9.76 -4.48 -6.30
C PHE A 106 -10.77 -4.86 -5.23
N ASP A 107 -12.07 -4.71 -5.52
CA ASP A 107 -13.15 -5.01 -4.57
C ASP A 107 -13.21 -6.50 -4.23
N ARG A 108 -13.06 -7.38 -5.22
CA ARG A 108 -13.01 -8.82 -4.98
C ARG A 108 -11.90 -9.20 -3.99
N ARG A 109 -10.76 -8.52 -4.05
CA ARG A 109 -9.60 -8.86 -3.23
C ARG A 109 -9.59 -8.19 -1.86
N TYR A 110 -10.02 -6.92 -1.78
CA TYR A 110 -9.85 -6.09 -0.59
C TYR A 110 -11.16 -5.69 0.10
N ASN A 111 -12.28 -5.81 -0.60
CA ASN A 111 -13.61 -5.49 -0.13
C ASN A 111 -14.61 -6.65 -0.35
N PRO A 112 -14.29 -7.88 0.08
CA PRO A 112 -15.19 -9.02 -0.12
C PRO A 112 -16.53 -8.76 0.58
N GLY A 113 -17.66 -9.02 -0.11
CA GLY A 113 -19.00 -8.81 0.44
C GLY A 113 -19.64 -7.46 0.15
N LEU A 114 -19.00 -6.57 -0.62
CA LEU A 114 -19.67 -5.39 -1.15
C LEU A 114 -20.71 -5.82 -2.19
N GLY A 115 -21.97 -5.47 -1.94
CA GLY A 115 -23.09 -5.77 -2.87
C GLY A 115 -23.08 -4.94 -4.16
N ARG A 116 -22.21 -3.93 -4.27
CA ARG A 116 -22.01 -3.10 -5.46
C ARG A 116 -20.53 -2.84 -5.69
N PRO A 117 -20.04 -2.92 -6.94
CA PRO A 117 -18.68 -2.52 -7.27
C PRO A 117 -18.51 -1.01 -7.00
N THR A 118 -17.33 -0.64 -6.45
CA THR A 118 -16.97 0.76 -6.30
C THR A 118 -16.61 1.35 -7.66
N SER A 119 -17.06 2.57 -7.94
CA SER A 119 -16.67 3.32 -9.13
C SER A 119 -15.77 4.47 -8.69
N THR A 120 -14.51 4.45 -9.12
CA THR A 120 -13.50 5.40 -8.61
C THR A 120 -13.17 6.55 -9.56
N GLY A 121 -13.72 6.58 -10.75
CA GLY A 121 -13.52 7.68 -11.70
C GLY A 121 -12.06 7.93 -12.08
N TRP A 122 -11.67 9.21 -12.27
CA TRP A 122 -10.32 9.61 -12.69
C TRP A 122 -9.27 9.65 -11.55
N GLY A 123 -9.71 9.58 -10.29
CA GLY A 123 -8.80 9.66 -9.13
C GLY A 123 -7.62 8.68 -9.17
N PRO A 124 -7.84 7.38 -9.42
CA PRO A 124 -6.74 6.42 -9.50
C PRO A 124 -5.76 6.71 -10.63
N VAL A 125 -6.24 7.24 -11.78
CA VAL A 125 -5.36 7.58 -12.90
C VAL A 125 -4.40 8.70 -12.51
N LEU A 126 -4.89 9.73 -11.81
CA LEU A 126 -4.05 10.82 -11.32
C LEU A 126 -3.02 10.32 -10.29
N VAL A 127 -3.42 9.40 -9.41
CA VAL A 127 -2.50 8.78 -8.45
C VAL A 127 -1.43 7.95 -9.17
N ALA A 128 -1.80 7.19 -10.21
CA ALA A 128 -0.84 6.43 -11.02
C ALA A 128 0.17 7.35 -11.70
N LEU A 129 -0.28 8.45 -12.31
CA LEU A 129 0.59 9.45 -12.94
C LEU A 129 1.55 10.09 -11.91
N LEU A 130 1.03 10.47 -10.75
CA LEU A 130 1.85 11.00 -9.65
C LEU A 130 2.91 9.99 -9.20
N ALA A 131 2.51 8.74 -8.97
CA ALA A 131 3.41 7.68 -8.54
C ALA A 131 4.49 7.38 -9.59
N CYS A 132 4.15 7.38 -10.87
CA CYS A 132 5.12 7.20 -11.94
C CYS A 132 6.10 8.37 -12.04
N LEU A 133 5.59 9.61 -11.97
CA LEU A 133 6.43 10.81 -12.07
C LEU A 133 7.39 10.90 -10.87
N VAL A 134 6.85 10.91 -9.66
CA VAL A 134 7.65 11.03 -8.43
C VAL A 134 8.54 9.81 -8.26
N GLY A 135 8.00 8.60 -8.50
CA GLY A 135 8.73 7.35 -8.39
C GLY A 135 9.92 7.27 -9.34
N SER A 136 9.80 7.76 -10.58
CA SER A 136 10.91 7.82 -11.54
C SER A 136 12.02 8.74 -11.04
N VAL A 137 11.67 9.95 -10.60
CA VAL A 137 12.66 10.92 -10.09
C VAL A 137 13.38 10.37 -8.86
N VAL A 138 12.62 9.87 -7.89
CA VAL A 138 13.18 9.31 -6.66
C VAL A 138 14.05 8.08 -6.94
N SER A 139 13.64 7.20 -7.86
CA SER A 139 14.44 6.03 -8.24
C SER A 139 15.74 6.42 -8.92
N MET A 140 15.73 7.44 -9.78
CA MET A 140 16.97 7.98 -10.39
C MET A 140 17.93 8.52 -9.32
N PHE A 141 17.43 9.30 -8.37
CA PHE A 141 18.25 9.79 -7.26
C PHE A 141 18.78 8.65 -6.40
N ALA A 142 17.97 7.67 -6.06
CA ALA A 142 18.37 6.51 -5.28
C ALA A 142 19.52 5.74 -5.96
N ILE A 143 19.37 5.47 -7.26
CA ILE A 143 20.42 4.78 -8.04
C ILE A 143 21.69 5.64 -8.09
N ALA A 144 21.57 6.93 -8.36
CA ALA A 144 22.72 7.84 -8.44
C ALA A 144 23.49 7.89 -7.11
N MET A 145 22.79 8.00 -5.97
CA MET A 145 23.41 7.99 -4.65
C MET A 145 24.16 6.70 -4.37
N VAL A 146 23.56 5.55 -4.65
CA VAL A 146 24.20 4.26 -4.46
C VAL A 146 25.42 4.10 -5.36
N VAL A 147 25.33 4.50 -6.62
CA VAL A 147 26.44 4.45 -7.58
C VAL A 147 27.61 5.33 -7.12
N VAL A 148 27.33 6.59 -6.74
CA VAL A 148 28.35 7.52 -6.26
C VAL A 148 29.00 6.96 -4.99
N TYR A 149 28.23 6.47 -4.04
CA TYR A 149 28.76 5.86 -2.83
C TYR A 149 29.73 4.71 -3.14
N VAL A 150 29.33 3.80 -4.05
CA VAL A 150 30.18 2.68 -4.46
C VAL A 150 31.46 3.17 -5.13
N TRP A 151 31.40 4.18 -5.98
CA TRP A 151 32.55 4.74 -6.67
C TRP A 151 33.54 5.41 -5.70
N VAL A 152 33.02 6.15 -4.73
CA VAL A 152 33.84 6.73 -3.65
C VAL A 152 34.50 5.61 -2.82
N ALA A 153 33.73 4.60 -2.41
CA ALA A 153 34.24 3.49 -1.62
C ALA A 153 35.30 2.65 -2.36
N MET A 154 35.25 2.61 -3.69
CA MET A 154 36.23 1.92 -4.53
C MET A 154 37.46 2.80 -4.89
N GLY A 155 37.49 4.07 -4.49
CA GLY A 155 38.56 5.01 -4.81
C GLY A 155 38.56 5.46 -6.30
N TRP A 156 37.50 5.21 -7.06
CA TRP A 156 37.45 5.56 -8.47
C TRP A 156 37.34 7.08 -8.72
N LEU A 157 36.94 7.82 -7.69
CA LEU A 157 36.83 9.27 -7.77
C LEU A 157 38.05 10.01 -7.19
N ASP A 158 39.03 9.32 -6.60
CA ASP A 158 40.17 9.96 -5.94
C ASP A 158 41.07 10.76 -6.91
N GLY A 159 41.00 10.49 -8.20
CA GLY A 159 41.69 11.25 -9.24
C GLY A 159 40.90 12.40 -9.86
N LEU A 160 39.64 12.60 -9.48
CA LEU A 160 38.72 13.61 -10.02
C LEU A 160 38.55 14.82 -9.09
N VAL A 161 39.00 14.71 -7.85
CA VAL A 161 39.00 15.83 -6.89
C VAL A 161 40.26 16.67 -7.14
N LEU A 162 40.11 17.72 -7.96
CA LEU A 162 41.10 18.77 -8.17
C LEU A 162 41.05 19.78 -7.01
#